data_49e4b6521b6b6c8611e95b6e6324bc0b
#
_entry.id   49e4b6521b6b6c8611e95b6e6324bc0b
#
_cell.length_a   1.000
_cell.length_b   1.000
_cell.length_c   1.000
_cell.angle_alpha   90.00
_cell.angle_beta   90.00
_cell.angle_gamma   90.00
#
_symmetry.space_group_name_H-M   'P 1'
#
loop_
_entity.id
_entity.type
_entity.pdbx_description
1 polymer ?
#
loop_
_entity_poly.entity_id
_entity_poly.type
_entity_poly.pdbx_seq_one_letter_code
_entity_poly.pdbx_strand_id
1 'polypeptide(L)'
;MAALPSRHPGYTPRRVAGLTGYERVLARAGLSPVAGIDEAGRGACAGPLVVAAVAFEHRKLAGLHDVADSKTLTAAAREKAYTEVMATALAWHVVVIPSTEIDQQGLHVCNIAGMRRALAGLACQPAYVLTDGFAVRGLGVPALAMWKGDEVAACVAAASVVAKVTRDRLMRELHLRYPEYGFARHKGYSTPGHMKALTAHGPCPEHRRSFVNVSNLTCLDPSQLAADSSACGDPGQEDMDAAMDGVACGDPGPEN
;
A
#
# COMPACT_ATOMS: atom_id res chain seq x y z
N MET A 1 4.94 23.22 29.01
CA MET A 1 5.13 22.67 27.65
C MET A 1 6.53 23.04 27.20
N ALA A 2 7.48 22.11 27.22
CA ALA A 2 8.84 22.34 26.73
C ALA A 2 8.81 22.31 25.20
N ALA A 3 9.28 23.38 24.55
CA ALA A 3 9.42 23.45 23.10
C ALA A 3 10.40 22.38 22.63
N LEU A 4 9.97 21.52 21.71
CA LEU A 4 10.85 20.57 21.03
C LEU A 4 11.95 21.34 20.29
N PRO A 5 13.23 20.90 20.35
CA PRO A 5 14.31 21.55 19.64
C PRO A 5 14.07 21.46 18.13
N SER A 6 14.05 22.60 17.46
CA SER A 6 13.61 22.80 16.09
C SER A 6 14.57 22.34 14.99
N ARG A 7 15.62 21.61 15.29
CA ARG A 7 16.56 21.04 14.30
C ARG A 7 17.18 19.74 14.82
N HIS A 8 16.63 18.60 14.45
CA HIS A 8 17.43 17.39 14.42
C HIS A 8 18.41 17.47 13.24
N PRO A 9 19.70 17.23 13.44
CA PRO A 9 20.64 17.14 12.32
C PRO A 9 20.13 16.03 11.39
N GLY A 10 20.01 16.34 10.09
CA GLY A 10 19.54 15.41 9.08
C GLY A 10 20.48 14.21 8.94
N TYR A 11 20.30 13.23 9.82
CA TYR A 11 21.01 11.97 9.74
C TYR A 11 20.23 11.03 8.83
N THR A 12 20.79 10.73 7.66
CA THR A 12 20.30 9.66 6.82
C THR A 12 21.10 8.40 7.13
N PRO A 13 20.49 7.34 7.73
CA PRO A 13 21.17 6.09 7.96
C PRO A 13 21.71 5.54 6.64
N ARG A 14 22.97 5.11 6.63
CA ARG A 14 23.53 4.46 5.45
C ARG A 14 22.83 3.11 5.25
N ARG A 15 22.65 2.64 4.00
CA ARG A 15 22.15 1.29 3.67
C ARG A 15 22.86 0.17 4.45
N VAL A 16 24.14 0.36 4.82
CA VAL A 16 24.93 -0.55 5.66
C VAL A 16 24.38 -0.72 7.08
N ALA A 17 23.50 0.20 7.55
CA ALA A 17 22.93 0.12 8.90
C ALA A 17 21.83 -0.96 9.04
N GLY A 18 21.42 -1.60 7.92
CA GLY A 18 20.32 -2.56 7.90
C GLY A 18 18.94 -1.89 8.05
N LEU A 19 17.89 -2.68 7.91
CA LEU A 19 16.50 -2.23 7.90
C LEU A 19 16.07 -1.49 9.19
N THR A 20 16.69 -1.76 10.33
CA THR A 20 16.40 -1.13 11.64
C THR A 20 17.22 0.13 11.92
N GLY A 21 17.88 0.70 10.90
CA GLY A 21 18.80 1.84 11.05
C GLY A 21 18.13 3.09 11.61
N TYR A 22 16.97 3.44 11.09
CA TYR A 22 16.18 4.61 11.51
C TYR A 22 15.65 4.44 12.93
N GLU A 23 15.03 3.33 13.24
CA GLU A 23 14.45 3.05 14.55
C GLU A 23 15.53 3.02 15.63
N ARG A 24 16.73 2.54 15.32
CA ARG A 24 17.87 2.52 16.22
C ARG A 24 18.38 3.93 16.56
N VAL A 25 18.42 4.84 15.57
CA VAL A 25 18.78 6.24 15.79
C VAL A 25 17.70 6.94 16.60
N LEU A 26 16.43 6.75 16.26
CA LEU A 26 15.30 7.32 16.99
C LEU A 26 15.27 6.84 18.46
N ALA A 27 15.50 5.55 18.70
CA ALA A 27 15.54 5.00 20.05
C ALA A 27 16.69 5.58 20.90
N ARG A 28 17.89 5.80 20.31
CA ARG A 28 19.01 6.48 20.99
C ARG A 28 18.69 7.93 21.34
N ALA A 29 17.83 8.58 20.56
CA ALA A 29 17.31 9.93 20.84
C ALA A 29 16.13 9.94 21.82
N GLY A 30 15.75 8.78 22.41
CA GLY A 30 14.62 8.67 23.32
C GLY A 30 13.24 8.65 22.63
N LEU A 31 13.22 8.51 21.30
CA LEU A 31 11.99 8.50 20.49
C LEU A 31 11.55 7.05 20.20
N SER A 32 11.00 6.39 21.22
CA SER A 32 10.42 5.04 21.13
C SER A 32 9.12 5.01 21.94
N PRO A 33 8.06 4.29 21.50
CA PRO A 33 7.98 3.43 20.32
C PRO A 33 7.90 4.22 19.00
N VAL A 34 8.31 3.57 17.90
CA VAL A 34 8.23 4.11 16.54
C VAL A 34 7.13 3.37 15.76
N ALA A 35 6.29 4.11 15.05
CA ALA A 35 5.31 3.53 14.15
C ALA A 35 5.70 3.71 12.68
N GLY A 36 5.49 2.66 11.88
CA GLY A 36 5.53 2.70 10.43
C GLY A 36 4.13 2.75 9.85
N ILE A 37 3.94 3.45 8.74
CA ILE A 37 2.66 3.49 8.00
C ILE A 37 2.94 3.26 6.52
N ASP A 38 2.15 2.36 5.91
CA ASP A 38 2.19 2.09 4.47
C ASP A 38 0.79 1.71 3.96
N GLU A 39 0.61 1.74 2.63
CA GLU A 39 -0.63 1.39 1.96
C GLU A 39 -0.47 0.26 0.94
N ALA A 40 -1.58 -0.43 0.65
CA ALA A 40 -1.69 -1.41 -0.42
C ALA A 40 -2.89 -1.15 -1.31
N GLY A 41 -2.70 -1.29 -2.64
CA GLY A 41 -3.76 -1.17 -3.62
C GLY A 41 -4.02 0.24 -4.12
N ARG A 42 -3.11 1.18 -3.93
CA ARG A 42 -3.25 2.55 -4.43
C ARG A 42 -3.41 2.58 -5.96
N GLY A 43 -2.57 1.87 -6.71
CA GLY A 43 -2.62 1.84 -8.18
C GLY A 43 -3.63 0.83 -8.79
N ALA A 44 -4.41 0.12 -7.97
CA ALA A 44 -5.39 -0.84 -8.47
C ALA A 44 -6.69 -0.13 -8.90
N CYS A 45 -7.26 -0.53 -10.03
CA CYS A 45 -8.53 0.03 -10.53
C CYS A 45 -9.78 -0.64 -9.93
N ALA A 46 -9.61 -1.68 -9.10
CA ALA A 46 -10.68 -2.33 -8.37
C ALA A 46 -10.27 -2.73 -6.95
N GLY A 47 -11.24 -2.81 -6.06
CA GLY A 47 -11.09 -3.16 -4.66
C GLY A 47 -10.63 -2.01 -3.78
N PRO A 48 -10.54 -2.25 -2.46
CA PRO A 48 -10.25 -1.23 -1.48
C PRO A 48 -8.79 -0.75 -1.54
N LEU A 49 -8.57 0.47 -1.03
CA LEU A 49 -7.27 0.92 -0.55
C LEU A 49 -7.15 0.49 0.91
N VAL A 50 -6.06 -0.19 1.25
CA VAL A 50 -5.80 -0.65 2.62
C VAL A 50 -4.57 0.07 3.15
N VAL A 51 -4.70 0.72 4.31
CA VAL A 51 -3.60 1.41 4.99
C VAL A 51 -3.37 0.75 6.33
N ALA A 52 -2.13 0.45 6.66
CA ALA A 52 -1.75 -0.12 7.94
C ALA A 52 -0.78 0.79 8.69
N ALA A 53 -0.93 0.86 10.01
CA ALA A 53 0.03 1.41 10.93
C ALA A 53 0.48 0.32 11.90
N VAL A 54 1.79 0.20 12.11
CA VAL A 54 2.39 -0.80 13.01
C VAL A 54 3.43 -0.13 13.89
N ALA A 55 3.31 -0.27 15.21
CA ALA A 55 4.21 0.33 16.18
C ALA A 55 5.08 -0.73 16.86
N PHE A 56 6.35 -0.41 17.08
CA PHE A 56 7.30 -1.29 17.75
C PHE A 56 8.11 -0.56 18.82
N GLU A 57 8.42 -1.28 19.89
CA GLU A 57 9.57 -0.97 20.71
C GLU A 57 10.85 -1.39 19.97
N HIS A 58 11.88 -0.56 20.03
CA HIS A 58 13.13 -0.81 19.31
C HIS A 58 13.73 -2.21 19.58
N ARG A 59 13.65 -2.70 20.82
CA ARG A 59 14.22 -4.01 21.20
C ARG A 59 13.56 -5.19 20.51
N LYS A 60 12.29 -5.05 20.09
CA LYS A 60 11.51 -6.12 19.43
C LYS A 60 11.78 -6.20 17.92
N LEU A 61 12.30 -5.15 17.31
CA LEU A 61 12.58 -5.11 15.87
C LEU A 61 13.72 -6.04 15.44
N ALA A 62 14.63 -6.40 16.37
CA ALA A 62 15.75 -7.31 16.06
C ALA A 62 15.31 -8.74 15.67
N GLY A 63 14.07 -9.13 16.00
CA GLY A 63 13.49 -10.43 15.63
C GLY A 63 12.78 -10.46 14.26
N LEU A 64 12.57 -9.31 13.62
CA LEU A 64 11.88 -9.23 12.32
C LEU A 64 12.86 -9.48 11.16
N HIS A 65 13.27 -10.73 10.96
CA HIS A 65 14.25 -11.07 9.92
C HIS A 65 13.63 -11.17 8.52
N ASP A 66 12.37 -11.61 8.41
CA ASP A 66 11.70 -11.93 7.16
C ASP A 66 10.87 -10.75 6.58
N VAL A 67 10.91 -9.56 7.21
CA VAL A 67 10.12 -8.40 6.77
C VAL A 67 10.84 -7.55 5.71
N ALA A 68 12.16 -7.70 5.62
CA ALA A 68 13.01 -7.00 4.65
C ALA A 68 12.70 -7.52 3.25
N ASP A 69 12.06 -6.74 2.41
CA ASP A 69 11.76 -7.05 1.01
C ASP A 69 10.36 -7.68 0.77
N SER A 70 9.36 -7.06 1.38
CA SER A 70 7.96 -7.49 1.28
C SER A 70 7.45 -7.66 -0.17
N LYS A 71 8.06 -6.96 -1.14
CA LYS A 71 7.68 -6.99 -2.56
C LYS A 71 8.20 -8.24 -3.28
N THR A 72 9.34 -8.79 -2.86
CA THR A 72 9.94 -10.02 -3.44
C THR A 72 9.49 -11.29 -2.72
N LEU A 73 8.85 -11.17 -1.54
CA LEU A 73 8.36 -12.33 -0.81
C LEU A 73 7.29 -13.09 -1.59
N THR A 74 7.41 -14.41 -1.63
CA THR A 74 6.31 -15.28 -2.07
C THR A 74 5.06 -15.08 -1.19
N ALA A 75 3.88 -15.47 -1.67
CA ALA A 75 2.65 -15.35 -0.88
C ALA A 75 2.76 -16.07 0.47
N ALA A 76 3.35 -17.27 0.52
CA ALA A 76 3.54 -18.03 1.74
C ALA A 76 4.53 -17.35 2.72
N ALA A 77 5.64 -16.84 2.21
CA ALA A 77 6.62 -16.11 3.01
C ALA A 77 6.02 -14.81 3.59
N ARG A 78 5.18 -14.11 2.81
CA ARG A 78 4.49 -12.90 3.26
C ARG A 78 3.45 -13.19 4.35
N GLU A 79 2.71 -14.30 4.26
CA GLU A 79 1.79 -14.73 5.33
C GLU A 79 2.55 -15.09 6.63
N LYS A 80 3.73 -15.72 6.51
CA LYS A 80 4.61 -15.97 7.67
C LYS A 80 5.08 -14.66 8.29
N ALA A 81 5.59 -13.73 7.48
CA ALA A 81 6.02 -12.40 7.95
C ALA A 81 4.86 -11.63 8.60
N TYR A 82 3.64 -11.71 8.04
CA TYR A 82 2.45 -11.13 8.65
C TYR A 82 2.21 -11.69 10.06
N THR A 83 2.25 -13.01 10.23
CA THR A 83 2.05 -13.66 11.54
C THR A 83 3.11 -13.21 12.55
N GLU A 84 4.36 -13.09 12.12
CA GLU A 84 5.47 -12.63 12.94
C GLU A 84 5.30 -11.16 13.37
N VAL A 85 4.92 -10.28 12.43
CA VAL A 85 4.60 -8.87 12.72
C VAL A 85 3.48 -8.76 13.74
N MET A 86 2.38 -9.50 13.55
CA MET A 86 1.23 -9.45 14.46
C MET A 86 1.56 -9.93 15.88
N ALA A 87 2.46 -10.90 16.01
CA ALA A 87 2.92 -11.42 17.30
C ALA A 87 3.94 -10.51 18.02
N THR A 88 4.70 -9.70 17.26
CA THR A 88 5.83 -8.93 17.77
C THR A 88 5.50 -7.46 17.98
N ALA A 89 4.57 -6.91 17.19
CA ALA A 89 4.17 -5.50 17.25
C ALA A 89 3.64 -5.12 18.65
N LEU A 90 3.96 -3.92 19.09
CA LEU A 90 3.36 -3.32 20.29
C LEU A 90 1.89 -2.99 20.07
N ALA A 91 1.57 -2.44 18.91
CA ALA A 91 0.22 -2.14 18.45
C ALA A 91 0.18 -2.10 16.92
N TRP A 92 -0.97 -2.39 16.35
CA TRP A 92 -1.24 -2.25 14.93
C TRP A 92 -2.68 -1.86 14.69
N HIS A 93 -2.92 -1.18 13.57
CA HIS A 93 -4.27 -0.85 13.11
C HIS A 93 -4.32 -0.84 11.59
N VAL A 94 -5.45 -1.29 11.04
CA VAL A 94 -5.69 -1.34 9.60
C VAL A 94 -6.95 -0.57 9.27
N VAL A 95 -6.87 0.26 8.25
CA VAL A 95 -8.00 0.99 7.68
C VAL A 95 -8.27 0.47 6.27
N VAL A 96 -9.51 0.07 6.03
CA VAL A 96 -9.99 -0.35 4.71
C VAL A 96 -10.88 0.76 4.15
N ILE A 97 -10.49 1.29 2.99
CA ILE A 97 -11.19 2.39 2.32
C ILE A 97 -11.81 1.81 1.05
N PRO A 98 -13.16 1.77 0.94
CA PRO A 98 -13.84 1.18 -0.20
C PRO A 98 -13.66 2.00 -1.49
N SER A 99 -13.87 1.36 -2.63
CA SER A 99 -13.84 2.00 -3.96
C SER A 99 -14.75 3.22 -4.06
N THR A 100 -15.92 3.16 -3.45
CA THR A 100 -16.90 4.26 -3.42
C THR A 100 -16.40 5.50 -2.70
N GLU A 101 -15.69 5.35 -1.57
CA GLU A 101 -15.07 6.49 -0.86
C GLU A 101 -13.95 7.11 -1.71
N ILE A 102 -13.17 6.27 -2.41
CA ILE A 102 -12.10 6.73 -3.32
C ILE A 102 -12.68 7.54 -4.48
N ASP A 103 -13.79 7.08 -5.07
CA ASP A 103 -14.45 7.79 -6.16
C ASP A 103 -15.05 9.13 -5.73
N GLN A 104 -15.55 9.22 -4.50
CA GLN A 104 -16.16 10.45 -3.95
C GLN A 104 -15.14 11.50 -3.53
N GLN A 105 -14.05 11.09 -2.90
CA GLN A 105 -13.10 12.01 -2.25
C GLN A 105 -11.78 12.16 -3.03
N GLY A 106 -11.50 11.23 -3.96
CA GLY A 106 -10.24 11.14 -4.67
C GLY A 106 -9.18 10.32 -3.92
N LEU A 107 -8.37 9.61 -4.70
CA LEU A 107 -7.39 8.65 -4.21
C LEU A 107 -6.37 9.25 -3.23
N HIS A 108 -5.82 10.42 -3.56
CA HIS A 108 -4.80 11.06 -2.70
C HIS A 108 -5.38 11.48 -1.34
N VAL A 109 -6.57 12.08 -1.34
CA VAL A 109 -7.27 12.48 -0.10
C VAL A 109 -7.54 11.27 0.77
N CYS A 110 -8.07 10.19 0.19
CA CYS A 110 -8.33 8.93 0.87
C CYS A 110 -7.05 8.31 1.45
N ASN A 111 -5.93 8.35 0.70
CA ASN A 111 -4.65 7.82 1.17
C ASN A 111 -4.15 8.57 2.41
N ILE A 112 -4.10 9.90 2.35
CA ILE A 112 -3.67 10.73 3.49
C ILE A 112 -4.62 10.62 4.68
N ALA A 113 -5.93 10.58 4.45
CA ALA A 113 -6.93 10.36 5.51
C ALA A 113 -6.79 8.96 6.11
N GLY A 114 -6.54 7.94 5.28
CA GLY A 114 -6.27 6.57 5.71
C GLY A 114 -5.05 6.48 6.63
N MET A 115 -3.95 7.14 6.29
CA MET A 115 -2.73 7.18 7.12
C MET A 115 -2.99 7.83 8.48
N ARG A 116 -3.77 8.94 8.53
CA ARG A 116 -4.17 9.56 9.80
C ARG A 116 -5.06 8.63 10.63
N ARG A 117 -6.05 7.99 9.99
CA ARG A 117 -6.98 7.04 10.65
C ARG A 117 -6.24 5.82 11.17
N ALA A 118 -5.28 5.28 10.40
CA ALA A 118 -4.47 4.14 10.81
C ALA A 118 -3.62 4.46 12.04
N LEU A 119 -2.98 5.63 12.08
CA LEU A 119 -2.23 6.09 13.24
C LEU A 119 -3.13 6.31 14.46
N ALA A 120 -4.27 6.99 14.28
CA ALA A 120 -5.21 7.29 15.37
C ALA A 120 -5.86 6.03 15.97
N GLY A 121 -5.94 4.94 15.19
CA GLY A 121 -6.48 3.66 15.65
C GLY A 121 -5.48 2.78 16.41
N LEU A 122 -4.20 3.17 16.51
CA LEU A 122 -3.23 2.42 17.31
C LEU A 122 -3.61 2.45 18.81
N ALA A 123 -3.52 1.29 19.46
CA ALA A 123 -3.72 1.16 20.91
C ALA A 123 -2.58 1.75 21.76
N CYS A 124 -1.58 2.37 21.12
CA CYS A 124 -0.47 3.07 21.79
C CYS A 124 -0.21 4.41 21.10
N GLN A 125 0.44 5.34 21.81
CA GLN A 125 0.90 6.59 21.22
C GLN A 125 2.40 6.44 20.85
N PRO A 126 2.77 6.41 19.57
CA PRO A 126 4.17 6.36 19.18
C PRO A 126 4.86 7.70 19.45
N ALA A 127 6.16 7.66 19.76
CA ALA A 127 6.97 8.85 19.93
C ALA A 127 7.41 9.46 18.58
N TYR A 128 7.43 8.64 17.53
CA TYR A 128 7.80 9.04 16.17
C TYR A 128 7.09 8.18 15.12
N VAL A 129 6.84 8.75 13.93
CA VAL A 129 6.18 8.07 12.81
C VAL A 129 7.05 8.12 11.57
N LEU A 130 7.18 6.98 10.88
CA LEU A 130 7.79 6.87 9.56
C LEU A 130 6.70 6.49 8.56
N THR A 131 6.59 7.23 7.44
CA THR A 131 5.58 6.95 6.40
C THR A 131 6.26 6.62 5.08
N ASP A 132 5.70 5.68 4.28
CA ASP A 132 6.17 5.49 2.92
C ASP A 132 5.65 6.60 2.00
N GLY A 133 6.56 7.20 1.23
CA GLY A 133 6.32 8.12 0.13
C GLY A 133 5.64 9.46 0.45
N PHE A 134 4.83 9.57 1.51
CA PHE A 134 3.96 10.73 1.73
C PHE A 134 4.23 11.48 3.02
N ALA A 135 4.38 12.80 2.91
CA ALA A 135 4.40 13.68 4.07
C ALA A 135 2.96 13.91 4.58
N VAL A 136 2.65 13.33 5.72
CA VAL A 136 1.31 13.44 6.34
C VAL A 136 1.32 14.50 7.41
N ARG A 137 0.61 15.61 7.18
CA ARG A 137 0.44 16.67 8.19
C ARG A 137 -0.66 16.32 9.19
N GLY A 138 -0.55 16.85 10.40
CA GLY A 138 -1.60 16.72 11.44
C GLY A 138 -1.64 15.34 12.11
N LEU A 139 -0.51 14.64 12.18
CA LEU A 139 -0.41 13.36 12.90
C LEU A 139 -0.34 13.53 14.43
N GLY A 140 -0.10 14.75 14.93
CA GLY A 140 0.03 15.01 16.37
C GLY A 140 1.33 14.55 17.01
N VAL A 141 2.21 13.91 16.25
CA VAL A 141 3.53 13.41 16.63
C VAL A 141 4.55 13.75 15.53
N PRO A 142 5.86 13.85 15.87
CA PRO A 142 6.91 14.02 14.86
C PRO A 142 6.88 12.88 13.85
N ALA A 143 7.02 13.24 12.56
CA ALA A 143 6.97 12.25 11.48
C ALA A 143 7.98 12.56 10.38
N LEU A 144 8.43 11.52 9.69
CA LEU A 144 9.31 11.59 8.52
C LEU A 144 8.71 10.76 7.38
N ALA A 145 8.50 11.42 6.23
CA ALA A 145 8.19 10.72 4.99
C ALA A 145 9.48 10.19 4.36
N MET A 146 9.46 8.95 3.92
CA MET A 146 10.61 8.24 3.40
C MET A 146 10.33 7.77 1.98
N TRP A 147 11.25 8.02 1.08
CA TRP A 147 11.21 7.38 -0.24
C TRP A 147 11.57 5.90 -0.10
N LYS A 148 10.70 5.00 -0.56
CA LYS A 148 10.85 3.55 -0.41
C LYS A 148 11.07 3.16 1.06
N GLY A 149 10.21 3.64 1.93
CA GLY A 149 10.31 3.45 3.37
C GLY A 149 10.30 1.98 3.76
N ASP A 150 9.59 1.15 3.03
CA ASP A 150 9.53 -0.31 3.19
C ASP A 150 10.88 -1.02 2.93
N GLU A 151 11.79 -0.41 2.14
CA GLU A 151 13.14 -0.94 1.90
C GLU A 151 14.18 -0.47 2.93
N VAL A 152 13.87 0.55 3.74
CA VAL A 152 14.88 1.22 4.60
C VAL A 152 14.48 1.32 6.08
N ALA A 153 13.23 1.05 6.44
CA ALA A 153 12.74 1.09 7.82
C ALA A 153 11.87 -0.12 8.14
N ALA A 154 12.22 -0.85 9.20
CA ALA A 154 11.57 -2.11 9.57
C ALA A 154 10.08 -1.93 9.94
N CYS A 155 9.73 -0.84 10.62
CA CYS A 155 8.35 -0.56 10.99
C CYS A 155 7.48 -0.24 9.75
N VAL A 156 8.04 0.41 8.71
CA VAL A 156 7.34 0.68 7.45
C VAL A 156 7.20 -0.60 6.65
N ALA A 157 8.26 -1.43 6.56
CA ALA A 157 8.21 -2.75 5.94
C ALA A 157 7.14 -3.65 6.59
N ALA A 158 7.04 -3.63 7.92
CA ALA A 158 6.00 -4.36 8.65
C ALA A 158 4.59 -3.85 8.30
N ALA A 159 4.39 -2.52 8.21
CA ALA A 159 3.13 -1.93 7.79
C ALA A 159 2.77 -2.34 6.35
N SER A 160 3.75 -2.36 5.44
CA SER A 160 3.60 -2.83 4.05
C SER A 160 3.09 -4.28 4.01
N VAL A 161 3.72 -5.19 4.76
CA VAL A 161 3.27 -6.59 4.87
C VAL A 161 1.84 -6.67 5.38
N VAL A 162 1.50 -5.94 6.44
CA VAL A 162 0.14 -5.97 7.03
C VAL A 162 -0.90 -5.44 6.05
N ALA A 163 -0.63 -4.30 5.41
CA ALA A 163 -1.53 -3.73 4.40
C ALA A 163 -1.73 -4.68 3.21
N LYS A 164 -0.62 -5.25 2.69
CA LYS A 164 -0.63 -6.14 1.52
C LYS A 164 -1.36 -7.44 1.79
N VAL A 165 -1.07 -8.13 2.90
CA VAL A 165 -1.73 -9.39 3.25
C VAL A 165 -3.22 -9.19 3.48
N THR A 166 -3.59 -8.15 4.23
CA THR A 166 -5.00 -7.81 4.48
C THR A 166 -5.73 -7.56 3.16
N ARG A 167 -5.13 -6.74 2.28
CA ARG A 167 -5.75 -6.45 0.99
C ARG A 167 -5.85 -7.68 0.09
N ASP A 168 -4.82 -8.51 0.04
CA ASP A 168 -4.84 -9.72 -0.80
C ASP A 168 -5.90 -10.72 -0.34
N ARG A 169 -6.19 -10.79 0.97
CA ARG A 169 -7.29 -11.60 1.52
C ARG A 169 -8.64 -11.04 1.08
N LEU A 170 -8.87 -9.72 1.21
CA LEU A 170 -10.08 -9.05 0.75
C LEU A 170 -10.30 -9.26 -0.76
N MET A 171 -9.25 -9.19 -1.58
CA MET A 171 -9.37 -9.43 -3.02
C MET A 171 -9.69 -10.89 -3.37
N ARG A 172 -9.28 -11.86 -2.54
CA ARG A 172 -9.73 -13.26 -2.70
C ARG A 172 -11.22 -13.42 -2.33
N GLU A 173 -11.69 -12.74 -1.29
CA GLU A 173 -13.11 -12.72 -0.92
C GLU A 173 -13.97 -12.06 -2.02
N LEU A 174 -13.49 -10.96 -2.59
CA LEU A 174 -14.15 -10.31 -3.73
C LEU A 174 -14.21 -11.21 -4.96
N HIS A 175 -13.18 -12.04 -5.19
CA HIS A 175 -13.21 -13.02 -6.29
C HIS A 175 -14.31 -14.07 -6.11
N LEU A 176 -14.67 -14.45 -4.90
CA LEU A 176 -15.78 -15.38 -4.67
C LEU A 176 -17.13 -14.76 -5.03
N ARG A 177 -17.28 -13.43 -4.92
CA ARG A 177 -18.50 -12.70 -5.29
C ARG A 177 -18.55 -12.29 -6.76
N TYR A 178 -17.38 -12.09 -7.38
CA TYR A 178 -17.23 -11.62 -8.75
C TYR A 178 -16.15 -12.44 -9.46
N PRO A 179 -16.38 -13.76 -9.67
CA PRO A 179 -15.36 -14.67 -10.20
C PRO A 179 -14.94 -14.33 -11.63
N GLU A 180 -15.84 -13.70 -12.42
CA GLU A 180 -15.63 -13.30 -13.82
C GLU A 180 -14.45 -12.32 -14.00
N TYR A 181 -14.11 -11.49 -12.97
CA TYR A 181 -13.00 -10.53 -13.09
C TYR A 181 -11.65 -11.11 -12.73
N GLY A 182 -11.56 -12.25 -12.04
CA GLY A 182 -10.28 -12.86 -11.67
C GLY A 182 -9.50 -12.12 -10.57
N PHE A 183 -10.16 -11.44 -9.65
CA PHE A 183 -9.56 -10.65 -8.57
C PHE A 183 -8.59 -11.42 -7.68
N ALA A 184 -8.75 -12.73 -7.53
CA ALA A 184 -7.80 -13.57 -6.79
C ALA A 184 -6.41 -13.62 -7.44
N ARG A 185 -6.31 -13.43 -8.78
CA ARG A 185 -5.04 -13.48 -9.51
C ARG A 185 -4.34 -12.12 -9.48
N HIS A 186 -4.95 -11.10 -10.06
CA HIS A 186 -4.32 -9.79 -10.29
C HIS A 186 -4.66 -8.73 -9.22
N LYS A 187 -5.39 -9.08 -8.17
CA LYS A 187 -5.69 -8.22 -7.03
C LYS A 187 -6.28 -6.84 -7.41
N GLY A 188 -7.02 -6.76 -8.51
CA GLY A 188 -7.64 -5.53 -9.00
C GLY A 188 -6.73 -4.59 -9.78
N TYR A 189 -5.47 -4.96 -10.04
CA TYR A 189 -4.58 -4.18 -10.91
C TYR A 189 -4.98 -4.33 -12.38
N SER A 190 -4.63 -3.32 -13.20
CA SER A 190 -5.01 -3.21 -14.61
C SER A 190 -4.18 -4.12 -15.51
N THR A 191 -4.20 -5.42 -15.25
CA THR A 191 -3.57 -6.42 -16.11
C THR A 191 -4.38 -6.65 -17.38
N PRO A 192 -3.80 -7.17 -18.48
CA PRO A 192 -4.56 -7.49 -19.71
C PRO A 192 -5.77 -8.38 -19.45
N GLY A 193 -5.63 -9.40 -18.57
CA GLY A 193 -6.76 -10.28 -18.19
C GLY A 193 -7.87 -9.53 -17.46
N HIS A 194 -7.53 -8.57 -16.57
CA HIS A 194 -8.52 -7.75 -15.89
C HIS A 194 -9.23 -6.80 -16.87
N MET A 195 -8.46 -6.16 -17.77
CA MET A 195 -9.04 -5.27 -18.78
C MET A 195 -9.98 -6.02 -19.74
N LYS A 196 -9.61 -7.24 -20.16
CA LYS A 196 -10.48 -8.10 -20.97
C LYS A 196 -11.79 -8.44 -20.24
N ALA A 197 -11.70 -8.84 -18.97
CA ALA A 197 -12.88 -9.12 -18.16
C ALA A 197 -13.76 -7.87 -17.97
N LEU A 198 -13.13 -6.72 -17.71
CA LEU A 198 -13.84 -5.45 -17.54
C LEU A 198 -14.55 -5.00 -18.83
N THR A 199 -13.95 -5.22 -20.01
CA THR A 199 -14.59 -4.97 -21.31
C THR A 199 -15.78 -5.91 -21.55
N ALA A 200 -15.64 -7.19 -21.17
CA ALA A 200 -16.68 -8.19 -21.41
C ALA A 200 -17.91 -8.05 -20.47
N HIS A 201 -17.68 -7.68 -19.20
CA HIS A 201 -18.72 -7.70 -18.16
C HIS A 201 -19.10 -6.30 -17.64
N GLY A 202 -18.41 -5.25 -18.09
CA GLY A 202 -18.56 -3.91 -17.53
C GLY A 202 -17.99 -3.81 -16.10
N PRO A 203 -18.04 -2.64 -15.45
CA PRO A 203 -17.53 -2.46 -14.10
C PRO A 203 -18.54 -2.91 -13.03
N CYS A 204 -18.13 -3.80 -12.11
CA CYS A 204 -18.87 -4.12 -10.90
C CYS A 204 -18.73 -2.99 -9.84
N PRO A 205 -19.49 -3.04 -8.72
CA PRO A 205 -19.43 -2.01 -7.65
C PRO A 205 -18.04 -1.82 -7.02
N GLU A 206 -17.16 -2.80 -7.14
CA GLU A 206 -15.82 -2.75 -6.57
C GLU A 206 -14.81 -2.00 -7.46
N HIS A 207 -15.17 -1.67 -8.72
CA HIS A 207 -14.31 -0.89 -9.59
C HIS A 207 -14.34 0.60 -9.23
N ARG A 208 -13.17 1.24 -9.30
CA ARG A 208 -12.99 2.67 -9.06
C ARG A 208 -13.34 3.44 -10.32
N ARG A 209 -14.55 3.95 -10.39
CA ARG A 209 -15.10 4.60 -11.58
C ARG A 209 -14.39 5.90 -11.96
N SER A 210 -13.71 6.53 -10.99
CA SER A 210 -12.85 7.71 -11.22
C SER A 210 -11.53 7.39 -11.93
N PHE A 211 -11.16 6.12 -12.04
CA PHE A 211 -9.94 5.73 -12.74
C PHE A 211 -10.17 5.69 -14.25
N VAL A 212 -9.25 6.30 -15.02
CA VAL A 212 -9.36 6.50 -16.48
C VAL A 212 -9.66 5.19 -17.24
N ASN A 213 -9.00 4.10 -16.86
CA ASN A 213 -9.20 2.79 -17.49
C ASN A 213 -10.56 2.13 -17.16
N VAL A 214 -11.28 2.61 -16.16
CA VAL A 214 -12.65 2.19 -15.84
C VAL A 214 -13.65 3.16 -16.45
N SER A 215 -13.43 4.49 -16.30
CA SER A 215 -14.35 5.51 -16.81
C SER A 215 -14.50 5.45 -18.33
N ASN A 216 -13.43 5.18 -19.06
CA ASN A 216 -13.48 5.06 -20.52
C ASN A 216 -14.38 3.92 -21.01
N LEU A 217 -14.52 2.84 -20.24
CA LEU A 217 -15.39 1.71 -20.57
C LEU A 217 -16.86 1.97 -20.23
N THR A 218 -17.14 2.84 -19.28
CA THR A 218 -18.52 3.25 -18.97
C THR A 218 -19.09 4.24 -19.97
N CYS A 219 -18.25 4.87 -20.78
CA CYS A 219 -18.64 5.80 -21.84
C CYS A 219 -18.82 5.15 -23.22
N LEU A 220 -18.47 3.84 -23.36
CA LEU A 220 -18.69 3.11 -24.60
C LEU A 220 -20.14 2.64 -24.68
N ASP A 221 -20.79 2.88 -25.82
CA ASP A 221 -22.14 2.37 -26.12
C ASP A 221 -22.11 0.82 -26.11
N PRO A 222 -23.06 0.14 -25.43
CA PRO A 222 -23.13 -1.33 -25.40
C PRO A 222 -23.11 -2.00 -26.79
N SER A 223 -23.53 -1.29 -27.84
CA SER A 223 -23.48 -1.76 -29.21
C SER A 223 -22.05 -1.85 -29.79
N GLN A 224 -21.08 -1.13 -29.26
CA GLN A 224 -19.68 -1.16 -29.70
C GLN A 224 -18.87 -2.27 -29.03
N LEU A 225 -19.30 -2.76 -27.87
CA LEU A 225 -18.64 -3.84 -27.13
C LEU A 225 -18.81 -5.22 -27.78
N ALA A 226 -19.85 -5.40 -28.61
CA ALA A 226 -20.14 -6.66 -29.28
C ALA A 226 -19.34 -6.89 -30.58
N ALA A 227 -18.74 -5.84 -31.16
CA ALA A 227 -18.11 -5.93 -32.49
C ALA A 227 -16.65 -6.42 -32.43
N ASP A 228 -15.93 -6.25 -31.29
CA ASP A 228 -14.50 -6.59 -31.17
C ASP A 228 -14.20 -8.02 -30.67
N SER A 229 -15.22 -8.80 -30.39
CA SER A 229 -15.04 -10.18 -29.87
C SER A 229 -14.70 -11.24 -30.94
N SER A 230 -14.64 -10.87 -32.24
CA SER A 230 -14.42 -11.83 -33.33
C SER A 230 -12.96 -11.88 -33.87
N ALA A 231 -12.04 -11.12 -33.32
CA ALA A 231 -10.66 -11.07 -33.82
C ALA A 231 -9.63 -11.15 -32.71
N CYS A 232 -9.41 -12.34 -32.13
CA CYS A 232 -8.14 -12.69 -31.51
C CYS A 232 -8.05 -14.19 -31.29
N GLY A 233 -7.21 -14.85 -32.14
CA GLY A 233 -6.75 -16.21 -31.93
C GLY A 233 -5.84 -16.30 -30.70
N ASP A 234 -5.89 -17.44 -30.05
CA ASP A 234 -5.17 -17.83 -28.85
C ASP A 234 -3.65 -17.87 -29.11
N PRO A 235 -2.81 -17.10 -28.42
CA PRO A 235 -1.39 -17.37 -28.33
C PRO A 235 -1.03 -17.92 -26.94
N GLY A 236 -0.37 -19.06 -26.99
CA GLY A 236 0.14 -19.90 -25.91
C GLY A 236 0.70 -19.23 -24.68
N GLN A 237 0.60 -20.02 -23.67
CA GLN A 237 1.06 -19.88 -22.31
C GLN A 237 2.59 -19.74 -22.29
N GLU A 238 3.10 -18.54 -21.97
CA GLU A 238 4.50 -18.32 -21.59
C GLU A 238 4.59 -17.38 -20.39
N ASP A 239 5.51 -17.71 -19.52
CA ASP A 239 5.85 -17.13 -18.22
C ASP A 239 5.89 -15.59 -18.16
N MET A 240 5.21 -14.98 -17.20
CA MET A 240 5.28 -13.55 -16.89
C MET A 240 5.45 -13.29 -15.39
N ASP A 241 6.67 -13.57 -14.91
CA ASP A 241 7.14 -13.09 -13.59
C ASP A 241 8.05 -11.85 -13.66
N ALA A 242 8.18 -11.20 -14.81
CA ALA A 242 9.11 -10.09 -14.99
C ALA A 242 8.52 -8.95 -15.81
N ALA A 243 7.63 -8.14 -15.23
CA ALA A 243 7.34 -6.79 -15.76
C ALA A 243 6.58 -5.93 -14.72
N MET A 244 7.27 -5.44 -13.71
CA MET A 244 6.80 -4.39 -12.82
C MET A 244 7.87 -3.31 -12.58
N ASP A 245 8.56 -2.89 -13.63
CA ASP A 245 9.38 -1.69 -13.58
C ASP A 245 9.06 -0.81 -14.78
N GLY A 246 8.59 0.40 -14.50
CA GLY A 246 8.63 1.50 -15.45
C GLY A 246 7.32 1.98 -16.06
N VAL A 247 6.49 2.67 -15.30
CA VAL A 247 5.72 3.78 -15.85
C VAL A 247 5.92 4.99 -14.94
N ALA A 248 6.89 5.82 -15.32
CA ALA A 248 7.09 7.13 -14.76
C ALA A 248 5.93 8.05 -15.20
N CYS A 249 5.06 8.42 -14.26
CA CYS A 249 4.19 9.57 -14.42
C CYS A 249 5.07 10.82 -14.32
N GLY A 250 5.18 11.55 -15.43
CA GLY A 250 5.81 12.87 -15.47
C GLY A 250 5.09 13.83 -14.54
N ASP A 251 5.87 14.44 -13.67
CA ASP A 251 5.47 15.49 -12.75
C ASP A 251 5.49 16.82 -13.52
N PRO A 252 4.41 17.62 -13.55
CA PRO A 252 4.49 18.99 -13.98
C PRO A 252 5.15 19.80 -12.86
N GLY A 253 6.35 20.34 -13.14
CA GLY A 253 7.11 21.18 -12.23
C GLY A 253 6.35 22.43 -11.75
N PRO A 254 6.82 23.07 -10.68
CA PRO A 254 6.16 24.22 -10.09
C PRO A 254 6.41 25.47 -10.94
N GLU A 255 5.35 26.11 -11.39
CA GLU A 255 5.39 27.52 -11.78
C GLU A 255 5.31 28.40 -10.53
N ASN A 256 6.36 29.20 -10.32
CA ASN A 256 6.55 30.39 -9.46
C ASN A 256 5.91 30.45 -8.08
#